data_2190bce1988e60ee618043bfd501ef43
#
_entry.id   2190bce1988e60ee618043bfd501ef43
#
_cell.length_a   1.000
_cell.length_b   1.000
_cell.length_c   1.000
_cell.angle_alpha   90.00
_cell.angle_beta   90.00
_cell.angle_gamma   90.00
#
_symmetry.space_group_name_H-M   'P 1'
#
loop_
_entity.id
_entity.type
_entity.pdbx_description
1 polymer ?
#
loop_
_entity_poly.entity_id
_entity_poly.type
_entity_poly.pdbx_seq_one_letter_code
_entity_poly.pdbx_strand_id
1 'polypeptide(L)'
;MFRWFLIFFFTFLIFNSKADNRDKIIKNLKNTSNFSFEFEQNINGEIESGNCTIEYPKKIYCAYDSNNKILVSNGKSLVIKTISSYYRYPLKKTPLNLILDKNFLINKIHNLEERIIDNSYISYSIMENENKIDVFFDIISLELIGWQTKDIYQNTALTLLSSISKNQKIKKKLFRLPVQN
;
A
#
# COMPACT_ATOMS: atom_id res chain seq x y z
N MET A 1 27.62 27.69 63.02
CA MET A 1 26.75 28.10 61.90
C MET A 1 27.07 27.24 60.67
N PHE A 2 26.30 26.20 60.43
CA PHE A 2 26.52 25.23 59.38
C PHE A 2 25.53 25.57 58.22
N ARG A 3 26.03 26.13 57.10
CA ARG A 3 25.22 26.45 55.91
C ARG A 3 25.16 25.21 55.06
N TRP A 4 24.04 24.53 55.00
CA TRP A 4 23.73 23.45 54.09
C TRP A 4 23.44 24.06 52.71
N PHE A 5 24.28 23.75 51.73
CA PHE A 5 24.06 24.02 50.29
C PHE A 5 23.28 22.86 49.72
N LEU A 6 21.97 23.04 49.51
CA LEU A 6 21.11 22.11 48.78
C LEU A 6 21.39 22.30 47.29
N ILE A 7 22.20 21.38 46.72
CA ILE A 7 22.38 21.30 45.27
C ILE A 7 21.16 20.56 44.70
N PHE A 8 20.25 21.29 44.08
CA PHE A 8 19.11 20.76 43.35
C PHE A 8 19.59 20.18 42.00
N PHE A 9 19.85 18.88 41.95
CA PHE A 9 20.25 18.19 40.73
C PHE A 9 19.01 18.02 39.85
N PHE A 10 18.82 18.95 38.93
CA PHE A 10 17.76 18.93 37.93
C PHE A 10 18.14 17.90 36.85
N THR A 11 17.78 16.64 37.02
CA THR A 11 17.91 15.61 35.99
C THR A 11 16.92 15.91 34.88
N PHE A 12 17.43 16.51 33.80
CA PHE A 12 16.72 16.60 32.53
C PHE A 12 16.54 15.17 31.98
N LEU A 13 15.36 14.57 32.22
CA LEU A 13 14.93 13.40 31.49
C LEU A 13 14.72 13.82 30.02
N ILE A 14 15.74 13.59 29.19
CA ILE A 14 15.62 13.68 27.75
C ILE A 14 14.72 12.52 27.33
N PHE A 15 13.42 12.76 27.23
CA PHE A 15 12.51 11.87 26.52
C PHE A 15 12.92 11.89 25.04
N ASN A 16 13.76 10.93 24.65
CA ASN A 16 13.93 10.61 23.23
C ASN A 16 12.58 10.06 22.75
N SER A 17 11.72 10.94 22.25
CA SER A 17 10.55 10.55 21.46
C SER A 17 11.10 9.88 20.18
N LYS A 18 11.26 8.56 20.23
CA LYS A 18 11.38 7.79 18.99
C LYS A 18 10.11 8.07 18.20
N ALA A 19 10.25 8.79 17.08
CA ALA A 19 9.13 8.94 16.16
C ALA A 19 8.61 7.54 15.84
N ASP A 20 7.35 7.30 16.19
CA ASP A 20 6.66 6.03 16.01
C ASP A 20 6.76 5.62 14.53
N ASN A 21 6.95 4.35 14.25
CA ASN A 21 6.99 3.81 12.89
C ASN A 21 5.77 4.27 12.10
N ARG A 22 4.62 4.35 12.72
CA ARG A 22 3.37 4.87 12.18
C ARG A 22 3.54 6.27 11.59
N ASP A 23 4.13 7.22 12.32
CA ASP A 23 4.30 8.60 11.84
C ASP A 23 5.21 8.65 10.62
N LYS A 24 6.24 7.83 10.60
CA LYS A 24 7.16 7.72 9.47
C LYS A 24 6.48 7.08 8.25
N ILE A 25 5.69 6.01 8.43
CA ILE A 25 4.87 5.38 7.39
C ILE A 25 3.89 6.41 6.79
N ILE A 26 3.19 7.14 7.64
CA ILE A 26 2.27 8.21 7.21
C ILE A 26 3.01 9.28 6.42
N LYS A 27 4.19 9.70 6.87
CA LYS A 27 5.05 10.65 6.15
C LYS A 27 5.48 10.11 4.79
N ASN A 28 5.90 8.85 4.71
CA ASN A 28 6.27 8.20 3.44
C ASN A 28 5.09 8.15 2.47
N LEU A 29 3.91 7.75 2.93
CA LEU A 29 2.69 7.77 2.13
C LEU A 29 2.33 9.17 1.65
N LYS A 30 2.38 10.19 2.51
CA LYS A 30 2.11 11.59 2.15
C LYS A 30 3.03 12.07 1.03
N ASN A 31 4.31 11.73 1.11
CA ASN A 31 5.34 12.15 0.15
C ASN A 31 5.34 11.35 -1.15
N THR A 32 4.54 10.27 -1.25
CA THR A 32 4.44 9.44 -2.46
C THR A 32 3.27 9.91 -3.31
N SER A 33 3.53 10.44 -4.50
CA SER A 33 2.50 10.77 -5.50
C SER A 33 2.23 9.61 -6.43
N ASN A 34 3.27 8.89 -6.79
CA ASN A 34 3.22 7.68 -7.62
C ASN A 34 4.37 6.75 -7.27
N PHE A 35 4.23 5.48 -7.65
CA PHE A 35 5.33 4.52 -7.58
C PHE A 35 5.12 3.38 -8.57
N SER A 36 6.23 2.88 -9.09
CA SER A 36 6.29 1.70 -9.96
C SER A 36 6.99 0.58 -9.20
N PHE A 37 6.60 -0.65 -9.45
CA PHE A 37 7.11 -1.83 -8.77
C PHE A 37 6.92 -3.09 -9.60
N GLU A 38 7.73 -4.10 -9.32
CA GLU A 38 7.47 -5.47 -9.71
C GLU A 38 6.57 -6.11 -8.65
N PHE A 39 5.67 -6.99 -9.05
CA PHE A 39 4.82 -7.69 -8.10
C PHE A 39 4.82 -9.19 -8.32
N GLU A 40 4.60 -9.91 -7.23
CA GLU A 40 4.18 -11.29 -7.20
C GLU A 40 2.84 -11.36 -6.46
N GLN A 41 1.85 -11.98 -7.08
CA GLN A 41 0.53 -12.16 -6.49
C GLN A 41 0.21 -13.64 -6.40
N ASN A 42 -0.20 -14.10 -5.22
CA ASN A 42 -0.69 -15.45 -4.99
C ASN A 42 -2.19 -15.42 -4.72
N ILE A 43 -2.96 -16.14 -5.53
CA ILE A 43 -4.40 -16.34 -5.34
C ILE A 43 -4.66 -17.84 -5.25
N ASN A 44 -4.92 -18.35 -4.04
CA ASN A 44 -5.17 -19.79 -3.81
C ASN A 44 -4.07 -20.72 -4.34
N GLY A 45 -2.81 -20.30 -4.31
CA GLY A 45 -1.68 -21.09 -4.79
C GLY A 45 -1.32 -20.82 -6.26
N GLU A 46 -2.14 -20.13 -7.02
CA GLU A 46 -1.77 -19.64 -8.34
C GLU A 46 -0.95 -18.37 -8.24
N ILE A 47 0.24 -18.40 -8.81
CA ILE A 47 1.18 -17.27 -8.75
C ILE A 47 1.18 -16.54 -10.10
N GLU A 48 0.97 -15.23 -10.04
CA GLU A 48 1.11 -14.31 -11.15
C GLU A 48 2.13 -13.23 -10.81
N SER A 49 2.91 -12.81 -11.79
CA SER A 49 3.90 -11.74 -11.66
C SER A 49 3.75 -10.69 -12.75
N GLY A 50 4.44 -9.58 -12.58
CA GLY A 50 4.43 -8.50 -13.55
C GLY A 50 4.91 -7.18 -12.97
N ASN A 51 4.58 -6.10 -13.68
CA ASN A 51 4.98 -4.74 -13.33
C ASN A 51 3.76 -3.85 -13.19
N CYS A 52 3.73 -3.05 -12.14
CA CYS A 52 2.67 -2.08 -11.91
C CYS A 52 3.21 -0.65 -11.75
N THR A 53 2.35 0.31 -12.08
CA THR A 53 2.53 1.72 -11.71
C THR A 53 1.24 2.20 -11.06
N ILE A 54 1.34 2.76 -9.86
CA ILE A 54 0.24 3.44 -9.17
C ILE A 54 0.49 4.94 -9.21
N GLU A 55 -0.57 5.71 -9.52
CA GLU A 55 -0.63 7.17 -9.33
C GLU A 55 -1.80 7.48 -8.42
N TYR A 56 -1.50 8.03 -7.25
CA TYR A 56 -2.53 8.48 -6.33
C TYR A 56 -3.22 9.77 -6.80
N PRO A 57 -4.53 9.86 -6.58
CA PRO A 57 -5.43 8.83 -6.10
C PRO A 57 -5.96 7.89 -7.19
N LYS A 58 -6.13 6.63 -6.87
CA LYS A 58 -7.04 5.69 -7.54
C LYS A 58 -6.67 5.24 -8.96
N LYS A 59 -5.48 5.55 -9.45
CA LYS A 59 -5.04 5.07 -10.75
C LYS A 59 -3.99 3.97 -10.59
N ILE A 60 -4.10 2.93 -11.41
CA ILE A 60 -3.13 1.85 -11.50
C ILE A 60 -3.08 1.33 -12.93
N TYR A 61 -1.90 0.94 -13.34
CA TYR A 61 -1.65 0.15 -14.53
C TYR A 61 -0.74 -1.01 -14.16
N CYS A 62 -1.15 -2.24 -14.45
CA CYS A 62 -0.32 -3.43 -14.32
C CYS A 62 -0.26 -4.18 -15.65
N ALA A 63 0.93 -4.60 -16.04
CA ALA A 63 1.18 -5.57 -17.10
C ALA A 63 1.66 -6.85 -16.45
N TYR A 64 0.95 -7.94 -16.70
CA TYR A 64 1.30 -9.27 -16.21
C TYR A 64 2.23 -9.96 -17.19
N ASP A 65 3.13 -10.80 -16.68
CA ASP A 65 4.11 -11.52 -17.50
C ASP A 65 3.44 -12.62 -18.34
N SER A 66 2.28 -13.11 -17.90
CA SER A 66 1.51 -14.15 -18.59
C SER A 66 0.29 -13.59 -19.32
N ASN A 67 -0.13 -14.25 -20.41
CA ASN A 67 -1.42 -14.09 -21.11
C ASN A 67 -1.71 -12.68 -21.67
N ASN A 68 -0.70 -11.81 -21.83
CA ASN A 68 -0.89 -10.40 -22.19
C ASN A 68 -1.97 -9.72 -21.34
N LYS A 69 -2.10 -10.18 -20.10
CA LYS A 69 -3.05 -9.64 -19.13
C LYS A 69 -2.61 -8.25 -18.69
N ILE A 70 -3.55 -7.32 -18.74
CA ILE A 70 -3.37 -5.99 -18.16
C ILE A 70 -4.51 -5.68 -17.20
N LEU A 71 -4.18 -4.92 -16.15
CA LEU A 71 -5.14 -4.35 -15.21
C LEU A 71 -4.96 -2.84 -15.23
N VAL A 72 -6.03 -2.09 -15.49
CA VAL A 72 -5.97 -0.63 -15.59
C VAL A 72 -7.11 0.00 -14.81
N SER A 73 -6.80 0.97 -13.94
CA SER A 73 -7.80 1.89 -13.38
C SER A 73 -7.50 3.32 -13.76
N ASN A 74 -8.55 4.05 -14.16
CA ASN A 74 -8.50 5.49 -14.40
C ASN A 74 -9.03 6.32 -13.21
N GLY A 75 -9.25 5.69 -12.07
CA GLY A 75 -9.83 6.29 -10.86
C GLY A 75 -11.36 6.11 -10.74
N LYS A 76 -12.05 5.71 -11.79
CA LYS A 76 -13.51 5.45 -11.78
C LYS A 76 -13.86 4.00 -12.10
N SER A 77 -13.24 3.45 -13.12
CA SER A 77 -13.41 2.08 -13.58
C SER A 77 -12.11 1.32 -13.48
N LEU A 78 -12.21 0.05 -13.19
CA LEU A 78 -11.17 -0.95 -13.27
C LEU A 78 -11.45 -1.85 -14.48
N VAL A 79 -10.47 -2.05 -15.33
CA VAL A 79 -10.53 -2.96 -16.46
C VAL A 79 -9.45 -4.03 -16.30
N ILE A 80 -9.84 -5.29 -16.49
CA ILE A 80 -8.94 -6.42 -16.65
C ILE A 80 -9.14 -6.93 -18.07
N LYS A 81 -8.07 -6.95 -18.86
CA LYS A 81 -8.10 -7.40 -20.26
C LYS A 81 -7.00 -8.43 -20.49
N THR A 82 -7.36 -9.51 -21.17
CA THR A 82 -6.44 -10.50 -21.74
C THR A 82 -6.60 -10.52 -23.27
N ILE A 83 -5.97 -11.48 -23.95
CA ILE A 83 -6.19 -11.73 -25.39
C ILE A 83 -7.66 -12.08 -25.65
N SER A 84 -8.28 -12.89 -24.77
CA SER A 84 -9.60 -13.50 -24.99
C SER A 84 -10.72 -12.93 -24.12
N SER A 85 -10.39 -12.05 -23.15
CA SER A 85 -11.38 -11.57 -22.20
C SER A 85 -11.26 -10.08 -21.91
N TYR A 86 -12.39 -9.45 -21.58
CA TYR A 86 -12.48 -8.07 -21.16
C TYR A 86 -13.52 -7.92 -20.06
N TYR A 87 -13.07 -7.49 -18.89
CA TYR A 87 -13.93 -7.25 -17.73
C TYR A 87 -13.79 -5.81 -17.27
N ARG A 88 -14.92 -5.16 -17.01
CA ARG A 88 -14.96 -3.78 -16.51
C ARG A 88 -15.83 -3.69 -15.27
N TYR A 89 -15.25 -3.14 -14.21
CA TYR A 89 -15.89 -2.97 -12.90
C TYR A 89 -15.86 -1.50 -12.48
N PRO A 90 -16.88 -1.02 -11.75
CA PRO A 90 -16.74 0.23 -10.99
C PRO A 90 -15.65 0.03 -9.95
N LEU A 91 -14.60 0.87 -9.95
CA LEU A 91 -13.47 0.73 -9.02
C LEU A 91 -13.93 0.71 -7.56
N LYS A 92 -14.91 1.55 -7.21
CA LYS A 92 -15.49 1.64 -5.85
C LYS A 92 -16.08 0.33 -5.30
N LYS A 93 -16.36 -0.65 -6.17
CA LYS A 93 -16.87 -1.97 -5.79
C LYS A 93 -15.76 -3.01 -5.63
N THR A 94 -14.51 -2.62 -5.71
CA THR A 94 -13.36 -3.53 -5.59
C THR A 94 -12.52 -3.17 -4.37
N PRO A 95 -11.90 -4.14 -3.69
CA PRO A 95 -10.97 -3.87 -2.58
C PRO A 95 -9.81 -2.96 -2.98
N LEU A 96 -9.38 -3.03 -4.25
CA LEU A 96 -8.32 -2.20 -4.80
C LEU A 96 -8.61 -0.70 -4.67
N ASN A 97 -9.89 -0.30 -4.67
CA ASN A 97 -10.28 1.09 -4.43
C ASN A 97 -9.74 1.67 -3.10
N LEU A 98 -9.63 0.83 -2.08
CA LEU A 98 -9.17 1.24 -0.76
C LEU A 98 -7.64 1.36 -0.72
N ILE A 99 -6.94 0.43 -1.36
CA ILE A 99 -5.46 0.44 -1.48
C ILE A 99 -5.00 1.64 -2.32
N LEU A 100 -5.73 1.98 -3.38
CA LEU A 100 -5.43 3.09 -4.26
C LEU A 100 -5.87 4.47 -3.70
N ASP A 101 -6.44 4.51 -2.51
CA ASP A 101 -6.80 5.74 -1.81
C ASP A 101 -5.82 6.04 -0.68
N LYS A 102 -4.78 6.80 -1.00
CA LYS A 102 -3.74 7.17 -0.03
C LYS A 102 -4.29 7.84 1.22
N ASN A 103 -5.26 8.74 1.07
CA ASN A 103 -5.84 9.47 2.20
C ASN A 103 -6.64 8.54 3.11
N PHE A 104 -7.35 7.58 2.51
CA PHE A 104 -8.03 6.52 3.26
C PHE A 104 -7.02 5.69 4.08
N LEU A 105 -5.94 5.22 3.45
CA LEU A 105 -4.90 4.45 4.14
C LEU A 105 -4.29 5.23 5.30
N ILE A 106 -3.91 6.50 5.09
CA ILE A 106 -3.34 7.37 6.13
C ILE A 106 -4.30 7.52 7.31
N ASN A 107 -5.59 7.77 7.03
CA ASN A 107 -6.61 7.93 8.07
C ASN A 107 -6.77 6.65 8.90
N LYS A 108 -6.83 5.49 8.23
CA LYS A 108 -6.96 4.20 8.93
C LYS A 108 -5.71 3.87 9.75
N ILE A 109 -4.53 3.99 9.17
CA ILE A 109 -3.25 3.70 9.84
C ILE A 109 -3.07 4.58 11.09
N HIS A 110 -3.54 5.83 11.05
CA HIS A 110 -3.45 6.73 12.20
C HIS A 110 -4.16 6.17 13.45
N ASN A 111 -5.25 5.43 13.28
CA ASN A 111 -6.12 4.96 14.34
C ASN A 111 -6.00 3.44 14.62
N LEU A 112 -5.16 2.73 13.90
CA LEU A 112 -4.99 1.29 14.06
C LEU A 112 -3.72 0.96 14.85
N GLU A 113 -3.74 -0.18 15.52
CA GLU A 113 -2.54 -0.76 16.14
C GLU A 113 -1.66 -1.41 15.08
N GLU A 114 -0.35 -1.15 15.17
CA GLU A 114 0.63 -1.84 14.35
C GLU A 114 0.91 -3.24 14.89
N ARG A 115 1.09 -4.19 13.99
CA ARG A 115 1.58 -5.53 14.34
C ARG A 115 2.90 -5.76 13.63
N ILE A 116 3.94 -6.02 14.40
CA ILE A 116 5.24 -6.41 13.85
C ILE A 116 5.23 -7.93 13.69
N ILE A 117 5.54 -8.38 12.47
CA ILE A 117 5.56 -9.80 12.11
C ILE A 117 7.01 -10.21 11.82
N ASP A 118 7.47 -11.22 12.56
CA ASP A 118 8.81 -11.86 12.42
C ASP A 118 9.97 -10.85 12.37
N ASN A 119 9.84 -9.69 13.01
CA ASN A 119 10.79 -8.57 12.93
C ASN A 119 11.15 -8.15 11.49
N SER A 120 10.31 -8.47 10.53
CA SER A 120 10.54 -8.24 9.10
C SER A 120 9.63 -7.16 8.52
N TYR A 121 8.39 -7.09 8.94
CA TYR A 121 7.44 -6.11 8.44
C TYR A 121 6.39 -5.70 9.46
N ILE A 122 5.79 -4.54 9.22
CA ILE A 122 4.69 -3.98 9.99
C ILE A 122 3.40 -4.20 9.21
N SER A 123 2.37 -4.74 9.88
CA SER A 123 1.06 -5.01 9.30
C SER A 123 -0.02 -4.17 9.98
N TYR A 124 -0.91 -3.59 9.15
CA TYR A 124 -2.17 -3.00 9.61
C TYR A 124 -3.35 -3.72 8.96
N SER A 125 -4.30 -4.17 9.82
CA SER A 125 -5.55 -4.80 9.35
C SER A 125 -6.67 -3.77 9.31
N ILE A 126 -7.20 -3.53 8.14
CA ILE A 126 -8.26 -2.55 7.88
C ILE A 126 -9.56 -3.30 7.57
N MET A 127 -10.62 -2.99 8.30
CA MET A 127 -11.97 -3.46 8.00
C MET A 127 -12.78 -2.29 7.43
N GLU A 128 -13.37 -2.49 6.24
CA GLU A 128 -14.23 -1.50 5.59
C GLU A 128 -15.31 -2.17 4.75
N ASN A 129 -16.59 -1.92 5.07
CA ASN A 129 -17.74 -2.47 4.34
C ASN A 129 -17.60 -3.99 4.08
N GLU A 130 -17.36 -4.78 5.14
CA GLU A 130 -17.15 -6.24 5.10
C GLU A 130 -15.87 -6.71 4.39
N ASN A 131 -15.09 -5.81 3.82
CA ASN A 131 -13.79 -6.13 3.24
C ASN A 131 -12.70 -6.03 4.29
N LYS A 132 -11.92 -7.09 4.43
CA LYS A 132 -10.68 -7.08 5.19
C LYS A 132 -9.51 -6.84 4.24
N ILE A 133 -8.67 -5.86 4.59
CA ILE A 133 -7.44 -5.57 3.88
C ILE A 133 -6.32 -5.54 4.90
N ASP A 134 -5.29 -6.33 4.68
CA ASP A 134 -4.04 -6.22 5.42
C ASP A 134 -3.02 -5.50 4.53
N VAL A 135 -2.37 -4.46 5.04
CA VAL A 135 -1.31 -3.73 4.34
C VAL A 135 0.01 -3.92 5.07
N PHE A 136 1.08 -4.12 4.30
CA PHE A 136 2.41 -4.47 4.83
C PHE A 136 3.43 -3.39 4.51
N PHE A 137 4.21 -3.02 5.51
CA PHE A 137 5.30 -2.06 5.38
C PHE A 137 6.61 -2.71 5.84
N ASP A 138 7.67 -2.51 5.11
CA ASP A 138 9.00 -2.97 5.51
C ASP A 138 9.42 -2.33 6.83
N ILE A 139 10.00 -3.11 7.73
CA ILE A 139 10.35 -2.64 9.10
C ILE A 139 11.48 -1.61 9.09
N ILE A 140 12.33 -1.59 8.06
CA ILE A 140 13.51 -0.73 7.96
C ILE A 140 13.19 0.52 7.15
N SER A 141 12.73 0.34 5.91
CA SER A 141 12.43 1.45 5.00
C SER A 141 11.09 2.12 5.28
N LEU A 142 10.17 1.40 5.96
CA LEU A 142 8.80 1.83 6.24
C LEU A 142 8.01 2.17 4.97
N GLU A 143 8.35 1.51 3.86
CA GLU A 143 7.67 1.58 2.58
C GLU A 143 6.62 0.50 2.45
N LEU A 144 5.57 0.77 1.69
CA LEU A 144 4.54 -0.23 1.37
C LEU A 144 5.18 -1.34 0.52
N ILE A 145 5.18 -2.57 1.05
CA ILE A 145 5.75 -3.76 0.40
C ILE A 145 4.72 -4.81 0.04
N GLY A 146 3.44 -4.55 0.27
CA GLY A 146 2.41 -5.50 -0.12
C GLY A 146 1.07 -5.25 0.55
N TRP A 147 0.13 -6.05 0.13
CA TRP A 147 -1.20 -6.10 0.73
C TRP A 147 -1.83 -7.47 0.52
N GLN A 148 -2.78 -7.79 1.38
CA GLN A 148 -3.64 -8.95 1.24
C GLN A 148 -5.10 -8.51 1.23
N THR A 149 -5.87 -9.04 0.30
CA THR A 149 -7.31 -8.80 0.17
C THR A 149 -8.04 -10.11 -0.06
N LYS A 150 -9.35 -10.03 -0.18
CA LYS A 150 -10.14 -11.08 -0.79
C LYS A 150 -10.60 -10.65 -2.18
N ASP A 151 -10.59 -11.58 -3.12
CA ASP A 151 -11.19 -11.38 -4.44
C ASP A 151 -12.73 -11.47 -4.38
N ILE A 152 -13.40 -11.35 -5.53
CA ILE A 152 -14.86 -11.42 -5.63
C ILE A 152 -15.42 -12.82 -5.29
N TYR A 153 -14.58 -13.87 -5.31
CA TYR A 153 -14.93 -15.24 -4.95
C TYR A 153 -14.53 -15.60 -3.51
N GLN A 154 -14.11 -14.59 -2.71
CA GLN A 154 -13.62 -14.73 -1.33
C GLN A 154 -12.29 -15.47 -1.21
N ASN A 155 -11.57 -15.66 -2.31
CA ASN A 155 -10.22 -16.18 -2.29
C ASN A 155 -9.25 -15.15 -1.73
N THR A 156 -8.28 -15.61 -0.93
CA THR A 156 -7.22 -14.74 -0.44
C THR A 156 -6.25 -14.41 -1.59
N ALA A 157 -6.05 -13.14 -1.83
CA ALA A 157 -5.11 -12.59 -2.80
C ALA A 157 -4.02 -11.83 -2.04
N LEU A 158 -2.83 -12.41 -1.96
CA LEU A 158 -1.63 -11.79 -1.39
C LEU A 158 -0.80 -11.20 -2.53
N THR A 159 -0.50 -9.92 -2.47
CA THR A 159 0.36 -9.23 -3.43
C THR A 159 1.58 -8.68 -2.70
N LEU A 160 2.77 -9.10 -3.11
CA LEU A 160 4.05 -8.59 -2.61
C LEU A 160 4.71 -7.72 -3.68
N LEU A 161 5.41 -6.68 -3.25
CA LEU A 161 6.04 -5.68 -4.09
C LEU A 161 7.56 -5.74 -3.92
N SER A 162 8.24 -5.60 -5.05
CA SER A 162 9.70 -5.48 -5.11
C SER A 162 10.12 -4.38 -6.10
N SER A 163 11.39 -4.04 -6.18
CA SER A 163 11.96 -3.07 -7.13
C SER A 163 11.20 -1.72 -7.14
N ILE A 164 10.83 -1.22 -5.96
CA ILE A 164 9.98 -0.03 -5.82
C ILE A 164 10.73 1.24 -6.21
N SER A 165 10.14 2.03 -7.12
CA SER A 165 10.63 3.33 -7.55
C SER A 165 9.53 4.39 -7.44
N LYS A 166 9.77 5.46 -6.66
CA LYS A 166 8.75 6.47 -6.31
C LYS A 166 8.93 7.78 -7.06
N ASN A 167 7.81 8.49 -7.25
CA ASN A 167 7.74 9.86 -7.75
C ASN A 167 8.42 10.08 -9.10
N GLN A 168 8.34 9.05 -9.96
CA GLN A 168 8.91 9.11 -11.31
C GLN A 168 7.94 9.77 -12.30
N LYS A 169 8.50 10.24 -13.41
CA LYS A 169 7.69 10.81 -14.50
C LYS A 169 6.85 9.71 -15.15
N ILE A 170 5.54 9.85 -15.11
CA ILE A 170 4.61 8.88 -15.69
C ILE A 170 4.42 9.14 -17.19
N LYS A 171 4.35 8.05 -17.98
CA LYS A 171 4.04 8.12 -19.41
C LYS A 171 2.64 8.71 -19.63
N LYS A 172 2.52 9.63 -20.58
CA LYS A 172 1.20 10.18 -20.96
C LYS A 172 0.24 9.04 -21.33
N LYS A 173 -1.00 9.13 -20.85
CA LYS A 173 -2.09 8.16 -21.13
C LYS A 173 -1.89 6.75 -20.58
N LEU A 174 -0.93 6.51 -19.66
CA LEU A 174 -0.69 5.19 -19.06
C LEU A 174 -1.99 4.58 -18.47
N PHE A 175 -2.80 5.38 -17.82
CA PHE A 175 -4.04 4.95 -17.15
C PHE A 175 -5.29 5.08 -18.05
N ARG A 176 -5.10 5.18 -19.38
CA ARG A 176 -6.23 5.15 -20.32
C ARG A 176 -6.79 3.74 -20.37
N LEU A 177 -8.11 3.61 -20.16
CA LEU A 177 -8.75 2.30 -20.26
C LEU A 177 -8.62 1.73 -21.66
N PRO A 178 -8.25 0.46 -21.78
CA PRO A 178 -8.26 -0.22 -23.08
C PRO A 178 -9.69 -0.35 -23.61
N VAL A 179 -9.83 -0.39 -24.92
CA VAL A 179 -11.11 -0.66 -25.58
C VAL A 179 -11.37 -2.18 -25.63
N GLN A 180 -12.63 -2.53 -25.60
CA GLN A 180 -13.07 -3.88 -25.89
C GLN A 180 -12.94 -4.07 -27.41
N ASN A 181 -12.25 -5.11 -27.84
CA ASN A 181 -12.16 -5.48 -29.28
C ASN A 181 -13.41 -6.20 -29.70
#